data_ab1ef0a373e375d246af9b3fe7bda40a
#
_entry.id   ab1ef0a373e375d246af9b3fe7bda40a
#
_cell.length_a   1.000
_cell.length_b   1.000
_cell.length_c   1.000
_cell.angle_alpha   90.00
_cell.angle_beta   90.00
_cell.angle_gamma   90.00
#
_symmetry.space_group_name_H-M   'P 1'
#
loop_
_entity.id
_entity.type
_entity.pdbx_description
1 polymer ?
#
loop_
_entity_poly.entity_id
_entity_poly.type
_entity_poly.pdbx_seq_one_letter_code
_entity_poly.pdbx_strand_id
1 'polypeptide(L)'
;MKNILIVKTGAAGDVLRTTFVLDTVSKIFNVYWLTDLLCVPLINSKLANVVTDINELKGIEFETIYSLEEDISLLAQMQTLTYTNLIGCYINKDKVTYSAPNEIWFDISLVSKFGIESANEAKYNNTLTFQEMVSGIFNIPFNSEPYNELEYDIIDSIRKADIAIAPTAGNKWPNKNWLYYNELIELLKKDGYSVNVLPQRESIKQHISDIAMHKLVVCGDSLPMHIATALKIPSVALFTCTSPIEIYDYNLITKIVSNQLSKYYYQREFDENCPASISVNDVYNIIKQILL
;
A
#
# COMPACT_ATOMS: atom_id res chain seq x y z
N MET A 1 -17.91 22.39 8.01
CA MET A 1 -17.49 21.05 8.50
C MET A 1 -16.31 21.24 9.44
N LYS A 2 -16.12 20.37 10.43
CA LYS A 2 -14.94 20.37 11.28
C LYS A 2 -13.75 19.82 10.52
N ASN A 3 -12.53 20.25 10.87
CA ASN A 3 -11.32 19.76 10.23
C ASN A 3 -10.83 18.48 10.93
N ILE A 4 -10.34 17.52 10.17
CA ILE A 4 -9.53 16.41 10.64
C ILE A 4 -8.20 16.38 9.91
N LEU A 5 -7.17 15.83 10.57
CA LEU A 5 -5.86 15.60 9.97
C LEU A 5 -5.56 14.11 9.95
N ILE A 6 -5.20 13.59 8.78
CA ILE A 6 -4.63 12.25 8.62
C ILE A 6 -3.13 12.41 8.41
N VAL A 7 -2.33 11.74 9.21
CA VAL A 7 -0.86 11.73 9.10
C VAL A 7 -0.41 10.35 8.66
N LYS A 8 -0.10 10.23 7.37
CA LYS A 8 0.47 9.02 6.75
C LYS A 8 1.43 9.43 5.65
N THR A 9 2.73 9.38 5.95
CA THR A 9 3.78 9.97 5.11
C THR A 9 4.40 8.99 4.13
N GLY A 10 4.59 7.74 4.52
CA GLY A 10 5.19 6.64 3.73
C GLY A 10 4.72 5.29 4.28
N ALA A 11 5.09 4.13 3.83
CA ALA A 11 5.49 3.77 2.49
C ALA A 11 4.35 4.02 1.48
N ALA A 12 4.69 4.28 0.20
CA ALA A 12 3.71 4.67 -0.81
C ALA A 12 2.52 3.71 -0.95
N GLY A 13 2.75 2.39 -0.86
CA GLY A 13 1.67 1.39 -0.85
C GLY A 13 0.73 1.55 0.35
N ASP A 14 1.26 1.88 1.54
CA ASP A 14 0.46 2.10 2.74
C ASP A 14 -0.32 3.42 2.66
N VAL A 15 0.27 4.48 2.09
CA VAL A 15 -0.45 5.73 1.81
C VAL A 15 -1.63 5.44 0.91
N LEU A 16 -1.41 4.79 -0.25
CA LEU A 16 -2.47 4.53 -1.22
C LEU A 16 -3.58 3.64 -0.63
N ARG A 17 -3.24 2.53 0.03
CA ARG A 17 -4.25 1.64 0.60
C ARG A 17 -5.01 2.23 1.79
N THR A 18 -4.49 3.32 2.40
CA THR A 18 -5.22 4.07 3.45
C THR A 18 -6.25 5.04 2.85
N THR A 19 -6.12 5.43 1.57
CA THR A 19 -7.01 6.43 0.95
C THR A 19 -8.48 6.02 0.87
N PHE A 20 -8.80 4.72 1.02
CA PHE A 20 -10.18 4.24 1.03
C PHE A 20 -11.05 4.94 2.09
N VAL A 21 -10.46 5.42 3.18
CA VAL A 21 -11.19 6.13 4.24
C VAL A 21 -11.78 7.46 3.75
N LEU A 22 -11.15 8.07 2.72
CA LEU A 22 -11.53 9.40 2.23
C LEU A 22 -12.96 9.45 1.71
N ASP A 23 -13.45 8.41 1.05
CA ASP A 23 -14.82 8.35 0.54
C ASP A 23 -15.90 8.50 1.61
N THR A 24 -15.57 8.11 2.83
CA THR A 24 -16.48 8.23 3.98
C THR A 24 -16.21 9.51 4.75
N VAL A 25 -14.96 9.77 5.15
CA VAL A 25 -14.66 10.87 6.06
C VAL A 25 -14.80 12.25 5.41
N SER A 26 -14.53 12.38 4.10
CA SER A 26 -14.67 13.66 3.38
C SER A 26 -16.13 14.15 3.25
N LYS A 27 -17.10 13.26 3.42
CA LYS A 27 -18.54 13.64 3.46
C LYS A 27 -18.95 14.34 4.76
N ILE A 28 -18.15 14.15 5.81
CA ILE A 28 -18.47 14.57 7.18
C ILE A 28 -17.53 15.68 7.64
N PHE A 29 -16.25 15.59 7.23
CA PHE A 29 -15.17 16.46 7.66
C PHE A 29 -14.50 17.18 6.50
N ASN A 30 -13.87 18.31 6.79
CA ASN A 30 -12.85 18.90 5.93
C ASN A 30 -11.53 18.19 6.23
N VAL A 31 -11.04 17.38 5.29
CA VAL A 31 -9.89 16.51 5.50
C VAL A 31 -8.60 17.20 5.09
N TYR A 32 -7.62 17.20 5.98
CA TYR A 32 -6.22 17.49 5.69
C TYR A 32 -5.44 16.18 5.72
N TRP A 33 -4.48 16.02 4.82
CA TRP A 33 -3.62 14.85 4.78
C TRP A 33 -2.16 15.26 4.67
N LEU A 34 -1.37 14.98 5.72
CA LEU A 34 0.07 15.18 5.73
C LEU A 34 0.76 13.93 5.18
N THR A 35 1.54 14.12 4.11
CA THR A 35 2.26 13.03 3.43
C THR A 35 3.60 13.49 2.87
N ASP A 36 4.48 12.55 2.49
CA ASP A 36 5.71 12.86 1.78
C ASP A 36 5.41 13.35 0.35
N LEU A 37 6.24 14.25 -0.16
CA LEU A 37 6.08 14.84 -1.49
C LEU A 37 5.91 13.78 -2.59
N LEU A 38 6.64 12.67 -2.50
CA LEU A 38 6.54 11.57 -3.47
C LEU A 38 5.17 10.90 -3.46
N CYS A 39 4.46 10.92 -2.34
CA CYS A 39 3.17 10.24 -2.16
C CYS A 39 1.96 11.13 -2.54
N VAL A 40 2.16 12.44 -2.77
CA VAL A 40 1.08 13.37 -3.16
C VAL A 40 0.21 12.84 -4.31
N PRO A 41 0.77 12.25 -5.39
CA PRO A 41 -0.05 11.74 -6.49
C PRO A 41 -0.97 10.56 -6.15
N LEU A 42 -0.80 9.96 -4.97
CA LEU A 42 -1.60 8.83 -4.50
C LEU A 42 -2.88 9.25 -3.78
N ILE A 43 -3.04 10.53 -3.48
CA ILE A 43 -4.15 11.06 -2.69
C ILE A 43 -5.02 11.95 -3.58
N ASN A 44 -6.32 11.65 -3.63
CA ASN A 44 -7.26 12.44 -4.41
C ASN A 44 -7.46 13.84 -3.79
N SER A 45 -6.94 14.86 -4.47
CA SER A 45 -6.98 16.26 -4.02
C SER A 45 -8.40 16.85 -3.94
N LYS A 46 -9.39 16.22 -4.55
CA LYS A 46 -10.81 16.60 -4.43
C LYS A 46 -11.43 16.19 -3.07
N LEU A 47 -10.80 15.20 -2.40
CA LEU A 47 -11.31 14.64 -1.15
C LEU A 47 -10.50 15.08 0.08
N ALA A 48 -9.27 15.53 -0.12
CA ALA A 48 -8.41 15.99 0.96
C ALA A 48 -7.51 17.16 0.54
N ASN A 49 -7.25 18.07 1.48
CA ASN A 49 -6.22 19.10 1.38
C ASN A 49 -4.86 18.44 1.66
N VAL A 50 -4.11 18.10 0.61
CA VAL A 50 -2.84 17.41 0.74
C VAL A 50 -1.73 18.40 1.08
N VAL A 51 -0.98 18.11 2.14
CA VAL A 51 0.07 18.95 2.71
C VAL A 51 1.34 18.15 2.84
N THR A 52 2.48 18.74 2.56
CA THR A 52 3.79 18.09 2.66
C THR A 52 4.70 18.70 3.74
N ASP A 53 4.36 19.88 4.24
CA ASP A 53 5.04 20.54 5.36
C ASP A 53 4.03 20.76 6.50
N ILE A 54 4.32 20.19 7.68
CA ILE A 54 3.51 20.34 8.87
C ILE A 54 3.33 21.82 9.30
N ASN A 55 4.26 22.72 8.92
CA ASN A 55 4.15 24.14 9.24
C ASN A 55 2.96 24.81 8.53
N GLU A 56 2.49 24.28 7.41
CA GLU A 56 1.29 24.75 6.72
C GLU A 56 0.00 24.50 7.53
N LEU A 57 0.05 23.61 8.52
CA LEU A 57 -1.07 23.25 9.38
C LEU A 57 -1.17 24.13 10.64
N LYS A 58 -0.20 25.02 10.90
CA LYS A 58 -0.20 25.93 12.05
C LYS A 58 -1.36 26.92 11.96
N GLY A 59 -2.08 27.07 13.07
CA GLY A 59 -3.26 27.95 13.15
C GLY A 59 -4.56 27.32 12.65
N ILE A 60 -4.51 26.07 12.17
CA ILE A 60 -5.71 25.28 11.86
C ILE A 60 -6.11 24.50 13.11
N GLU A 61 -7.38 24.56 13.48
CA GLU A 61 -7.93 23.77 14.59
C GLU A 61 -8.50 22.46 14.05
N PHE A 62 -8.05 21.31 14.62
CA PHE A 62 -8.50 19.98 14.24
C PHE A 62 -9.41 19.38 15.32
N GLU A 63 -10.54 18.84 14.94
CA GLU A 63 -11.37 18.00 15.81
C GLU A 63 -10.63 16.72 16.20
N THR A 64 -9.97 16.09 15.23
CA THR A 64 -9.22 14.86 15.45
C THR A 64 -7.99 14.81 14.53
N ILE A 65 -6.86 14.40 15.09
CA ILE A 65 -5.68 13.98 14.34
C ILE A 65 -5.63 12.46 14.36
N TYR A 66 -5.58 11.83 13.18
CA TYR A 66 -5.31 10.40 12.98
C TYR A 66 -3.83 10.23 12.65
N SER A 67 -3.03 9.77 13.62
CA SER A 67 -1.59 9.64 13.52
C SER A 67 -1.20 8.19 13.24
N LEU A 68 -0.85 7.91 11.98
CA LEU A 68 -0.52 6.56 11.50
C LEU A 68 0.99 6.40 11.23
N GLU A 69 1.83 7.20 11.86
CA GLU A 69 3.29 7.18 11.75
C GLU A 69 3.95 7.11 13.13
N GLU A 70 5.17 6.53 13.17
CA GLU A 70 5.93 6.39 14.43
C GLU A 70 7.24 7.20 14.45
N ASP A 71 7.47 8.07 13.45
CA ASP A 71 8.64 8.95 13.42
C ASP A 71 8.60 9.97 14.56
N ILE A 72 9.59 9.91 15.45
CA ILE A 72 9.65 10.74 16.67
C ILE A 72 9.69 12.24 16.32
N SER A 73 10.41 12.63 15.27
CA SER A 73 10.53 14.03 14.88
C SER A 73 9.17 14.57 14.39
N LEU A 74 8.47 13.79 13.59
CA LEU A 74 7.13 14.12 13.11
C LEU A 74 6.13 14.19 14.26
N LEU A 75 6.14 13.21 15.17
CA LEU A 75 5.26 13.19 16.34
C LEU A 75 5.50 14.38 17.27
N ALA A 76 6.76 14.79 17.47
CA ALA A 76 7.09 15.98 18.27
C ALA A 76 6.55 17.26 17.62
N GLN A 77 6.63 17.40 16.30
CA GLN A 77 6.06 18.53 15.58
C GLN A 77 4.53 18.53 15.66
N MET A 78 3.87 17.37 15.55
CA MET A 78 2.42 17.25 15.69
C MET A 78 1.90 17.75 17.04
N GLN A 79 2.66 17.62 18.11
CA GLN A 79 2.28 18.14 19.44
C GLN A 79 2.15 19.67 19.48
N THR A 80 2.66 20.38 18.48
CA THR A 80 2.53 21.85 18.37
C THR A 80 1.26 22.29 17.67
N LEU A 81 0.48 21.38 17.08
CA LEU A 81 -0.78 21.65 16.40
C LEU A 81 -1.91 21.80 17.42
N THR A 82 -2.99 22.48 17.01
CA THR A 82 -4.19 22.66 17.85
C THR A 82 -5.22 21.57 17.49
N TYR A 83 -5.56 20.71 18.45
CA TYR A 83 -6.55 19.65 18.24
C TYR A 83 -7.31 19.29 19.51
N THR A 84 -8.50 18.70 19.33
CA THR A 84 -9.34 18.21 20.45
C THR A 84 -9.01 16.77 20.79
N ASN A 85 -8.88 15.90 19.77
CA ASN A 85 -8.61 14.47 19.94
C ASN A 85 -7.39 14.04 19.12
N LEU A 86 -6.64 13.06 19.64
CA LEU A 86 -5.59 12.37 18.90
C LEU A 86 -5.85 10.87 18.96
N ILE A 87 -5.92 10.25 17.79
CA ILE A 87 -6.07 8.81 17.62
C ILE A 87 -4.82 8.30 16.91
N GLY A 88 -4.19 7.29 17.47
CA GLY A 88 -2.97 6.68 16.93
C GLY A 88 -1.72 7.07 17.71
N CYS A 89 -0.61 7.23 17.01
CA CYS A 89 0.71 7.39 17.60
C CYS A 89 0.94 8.78 18.20
N TYR A 90 1.60 8.81 19.34
CA TYR A 90 2.06 10.01 20.03
C TYR A 90 3.28 9.72 20.91
N ILE A 91 3.94 10.79 21.40
CA ILE A 91 5.05 10.67 22.34
C ILE A 91 4.53 10.77 23.76
N ASN A 92 4.86 9.76 24.58
CA ASN A 92 4.62 9.77 26.00
C ASN A 92 5.94 9.46 26.75
N LYS A 93 6.44 10.40 27.53
CA LYS A 93 7.71 10.27 28.30
C LYS A 93 8.86 9.77 27.41
N ASP A 94 9.08 10.45 26.29
CA ASP A 94 10.14 10.18 25.29
C ASP A 94 10.03 8.82 24.57
N LYS A 95 8.89 8.16 24.67
CA LYS A 95 8.61 6.90 23.97
C LYS A 95 7.39 7.06 23.05
N VAL A 96 7.50 6.46 21.87
CA VAL A 96 6.35 6.32 20.98
C VAL A 96 5.37 5.33 21.59
N THR A 97 4.12 5.74 21.65
CA THR A 97 2.99 4.90 22.03
C THR A 97 1.79 5.23 21.14
N TYR A 98 0.70 4.51 21.28
CA TYR A 98 -0.53 4.78 20.54
C TYR A 98 -1.76 4.50 21.39
N SER A 99 -2.86 5.12 21.00
CA SER A 99 -4.20 4.89 21.54
C SER A 99 -5.20 5.04 20.40
N ALA A 100 -6.04 4.05 20.21
CA ALA A 100 -7.06 4.04 19.18
C ALA A 100 -8.26 3.19 19.62
N PRO A 101 -9.45 3.39 19.02
CA PRO A 101 -10.61 2.51 19.24
C PRO A 101 -10.30 1.05 18.89
N ASN A 102 -9.42 0.84 17.89
CA ASN A 102 -8.89 -0.47 17.51
C ASN A 102 -7.38 -0.36 17.38
N GLU A 103 -6.63 -1.05 18.21
CA GLU A 103 -5.16 -1.02 18.25
C GLU A 103 -4.50 -2.13 17.40
N ILE A 104 -5.25 -3.08 16.84
CA ILE A 104 -4.69 -4.25 16.14
C ILE A 104 -3.74 -3.83 15.01
N TRP A 105 -4.11 -2.83 14.20
CA TRP A 105 -3.23 -2.34 13.15
C TRP A 105 -1.91 -1.79 13.68
N PHE A 106 -1.95 -1.07 14.78
CA PHE A 106 -0.75 -0.49 15.40
C PHE A 106 0.15 -1.61 15.97
N ASP A 107 -0.42 -2.62 16.61
CA ASP A 107 0.31 -3.74 17.19
C ASP A 107 1.10 -4.52 16.12
N ILE A 108 0.55 -4.68 14.92
CA ILE A 108 1.19 -5.44 13.83
C ILE A 108 2.04 -4.58 12.90
N SER A 109 1.77 -3.28 12.78
CA SER A 109 2.40 -2.40 11.78
C SER A 109 3.54 -1.57 12.36
N LEU A 110 3.42 -1.14 13.62
CA LEU A 110 4.40 -0.29 14.28
C LEU A 110 5.22 -1.10 15.28
N VAL A 111 6.54 -1.04 15.13
CA VAL A 111 7.46 -1.88 15.89
C VAL A 111 8.03 -1.19 17.13
N SER A 112 7.79 0.11 17.29
CA SER A 112 8.37 0.93 18.36
C SER A 112 7.90 0.56 19.77
N LYS A 113 6.69 -0.02 19.90
CA LYS A 113 6.10 -0.35 21.22
C LYS A 113 6.54 -1.71 21.74
N PHE A 114 6.51 -2.75 20.92
CA PHE A 114 6.74 -4.14 21.35
C PHE A 114 7.94 -4.82 20.68
N GLY A 115 8.56 -4.17 19.70
CA GLY A 115 9.65 -4.72 18.90
C GLY A 115 9.18 -5.55 17.71
N ILE A 116 10.14 -5.85 16.83
CA ILE A 116 9.86 -6.48 15.53
C ILE A 116 9.38 -7.93 15.66
N GLU A 117 9.89 -8.67 16.63
CA GLU A 117 9.52 -10.08 16.84
C GLU A 117 8.05 -10.21 17.23
N SER A 118 7.60 -9.41 18.21
CA SER A 118 6.20 -9.40 18.64
C SER A 118 5.26 -8.92 17.52
N ALA A 119 5.68 -7.92 16.74
CA ALA A 119 4.89 -7.46 15.58
C ALA A 119 4.78 -8.56 14.51
N ASN A 120 5.85 -9.31 14.23
CA ASN A 120 5.82 -10.40 13.26
C ASN A 120 4.96 -11.59 13.75
N GLU A 121 5.00 -11.92 15.04
CA GLU A 121 4.13 -12.93 15.65
C GLU A 121 2.65 -12.51 15.53
N ALA A 122 2.33 -11.25 15.86
CA ALA A 122 0.99 -10.69 15.72
C ALA A 122 0.51 -10.73 14.26
N LYS A 123 1.38 -10.42 13.28
CA LYS A 123 1.07 -10.56 11.85
C LYS A 123 0.80 -12.00 11.43
N TYR A 124 1.55 -12.95 11.98
CA TYR A 124 1.36 -14.37 11.67
C TYR A 124 -0.02 -14.87 12.12
N ASN A 125 -0.49 -14.37 13.25
CA ASN A 125 -1.78 -14.73 13.84
C ASN A 125 -2.94 -13.84 13.34
N ASN A 126 -2.65 -12.81 12.54
CA ASN A 126 -3.68 -11.89 12.05
C ASN A 126 -4.60 -12.55 11.02
N THR A 127 -5.90 -12.32 11.17
CA THR A 127 -6.95 -12.81 10.27
C THR A 127 -7.70 -11.68 9.55
N LEU A 128 -7.36 -10.42 9.84
CA LEU A 128 -8.02 -9.24 9.31
C LEU A 128 -7.24 -8.63 8.15
N THR A 129 -7.97 -8.08 7.21
CA THR A 129 -7.37 -7.25 6.17
C THR A 129 -6.94 -5.89 6.74
N PHE A 130 -6.04 -5.22 6.04
CA PHE A 130 -5.62 -3.86 6.39
C PHE A 130 -6.82 -2.91 6.48
N GLN A 131 -7.76 -3.02 5.54
CA GLN A 131 -8.93 -2.16 5.46
C GLN A 131 -9.86 -2.36 6.67
N GLU A 132 -10.08 -3.61 7.10
CA GLU A 132 -10.89 -3.90 8.29
C GLU A 132 -10.24 -3.29 9.55
N MET A 133 -8.92 -3.45 9.69
CA MET A 133 -8.20 -2.88 10.83
C MET A 133 -8.25 -1.35 10.85
N VAL A 134 -7.97 -0.71 9.69
CA VAL A 134 -7.96 0.76 9.59
C VAL A 134 -9.37 1.34 9.70
N SER A 135 -10.39 0.67 9.16
CA SER A 135 -11.80 1.07 9.37
C SER A 135 -12.15 1.19 10.86
N GLY A 136 -11.62 0.26 11.67
CA GLY A 136 -11.78 0.31 13.13
C GLY A 136 -11.11 1.52 13.78
N ILE A 137 -9.96 1.99 13.25
CA ILE A 137 -9.29 3.21 13.75
C ILE A 137 -10.15 4.45 13.50
N PHE A 138 -10.72 4.55 12.29
CA PHE A 138 -11.55 5.69 11.89
C PHE A 138 -13.01 5.57 12.39
N ASN A 139 -13.38 4.45 13.01
CA ASN A 139 -14.75 4.11 13.40
C ASN A 139 -15.75 4.28 12.25
N ILE A 140 -15.38 3.77 11.08
CA ILE A 140 -16.21 3.74 9.87
C ILE A 140 -16.48 2.30 9.45
N PRO A 141 -17.60 2.01 8.76
CA PRO A 141 -17.81 0.69 8.20
C PRO A 141 -16.79 0.42 7.10
N PHE A 142 -16.26 -0.81 7.04
CA PHE A 142 -15.45 -1.23 5.91
C PHE A 142 -16.32 -1.26 4.65
N ASN A 143 -15.82 -0.63 3.60
CA ASN A 143 -16.42 -0.59 2.28
C ASN A 143 -15.55 -1.43 1.33
N SER A 144 -16.16 -2.34 0.58
CA SER A 144 -15.48 -3.20 -0.39
C SER A 144 -15.15 -2.51 -1.72
N GLU A 145 -15.41 -1.21 -1.84
CA GLU A 145 -14.99 -0.45 -3.02
C GLU A 145 -13.46 -0.26 -3.04
N PRO A 146 -12.82 -0.30 -4.23
CA PRO A 146 -11.41 -0.01 -4.38
C PRO A 146 -11.04 1.39 -3.88
N TYR A 147 -9.75 1.63 -3.71
CA TYR A 147 -9.20 2.94 -3.29
C TYR A 147 -9.73 4.09 -4.16
N ASN A 148 -9.56 5.33 -3.66
CA ASN A 148 -9.95 6.51 -4.45
C ASN A 148 -9.35 6.49 -5.86
N GLU A 149 -10.08 7.09 -6.79
CA GLU A 149 -9.61 7.32 -8.15
C GLU A 149 -8.30 8.11 -8.15
N LEU A 150 -7.30 7.60 -8.87
CA LEU A 150 -6.02 8.27 -9.06
C LEU A 150 -6.09 9.19 -10.28
N GLU A 151 -5.63 10.44 -10.10
CA GLU A 151 -5.43 11.35 -11.21
C GLU A 151 -4.07 11.07 -11.87
N TYR A 152 -4.07 10.89 -13.19
CA TYR A 152 -2.84 10.71 -13.95
C TYR A 152 -2.96 11.30 -15.35
N ASP A 153 -1.82 11.71 -15.90
CA ASP A 153 -1.72 12.12 -17.30
C ASP A 153 -1.17 10.97 -18.13
N ILE A 154 -1.72 10.77 -19.31
CA ILE A 154 -1.15 9.79 -20.26
C ILE A 154 0.19 10.34 -20.75
N ILE A 155 1.24 9.59 -20.51
CA ILE A 155 2.60 9.92 -20.94
C ILE A 155 2.94 8.99 -22.10
N ASP A 156 3.40 9.55 -23.22
CA ASP A 156 3.77 8.80 -24.45
C ASP A 156 5.02 7.89 -24.28
N SER A 157 5.52 7.74 -23.06
CA SER A 157 6.77 7.03 -22.78
C SER A 157 6.67 5.52 -22.88
N ILE A 158 5.50 4.92 -22.64
CA ILE A 158 5.27 3.48 -22.73
C ILE A 158 4.10 3.17 -23.68
N ARG A 159 4.29 2.19 -24.53
CA ARG A 159 3.25 1.75 -25.44
C ARG A 159 2.21 0.91 -24.70
N LYS A 160 0.95 1.03 -25.10
CA LYS A 160 -0.12 0.17 -24.61
C LYS A 160 0.19 -1.29 -24.91
N ALA A 161 0.00 -2.16 -23.91
CA ALA A 161 0.19 -3.60 -24.03
C ALA A 161 -0.85 -4.36 -23.21
N ASP A 162 -0.90 -5.68 -23.37
CA ASP A 162 -1.84 -6.51 -22.60
C ASP A 162 -1.39 -6.63 -21.14
N ILE A 163 -0.10 -6.89 -20.91
CA ILE A 163 0.43 -7.25 -19.60
C ILE A 163 1.57 -6.32 -19.20
N ALA A 164 1.49 -5.77 -18.00
CA ALA A 164 2.60 -5.11 -17.33
C ALA A 164 3.28 -6.07 -16.36
N ILE A 165 4.60 -6.17 -16.42
CA ILE A 165 5.42 -6.87 -15.44
C ILE A 165 6.13 -5.84 -14.57
N ALA A 166 5.89 -5.87 -13.25
CA ALA A 166 6.62 -5.07 -12.27
C ALA A 166 7.53 -5.98 -11.43
N PRO A 167 8.79 -6.20 -11.88
CA PRO A 167 9.63 -7.27 -11.34
C PRO A 167 10.27 -6.94 -9.99
N THR A 168 10.18 -5.69 -9.53
CA THR A 168 10.87 -5.23 -8.32
C THR A 168 9.89 -4.69 -7.28
N ALA A 169 10.10 -5.07 -6.02
CA ALA A 169 9.35 -4.60 -4.85
C ALA A 169 10.19 -3.64 -3.96
N GLY A 170 11.21 -3.00 -4.55
CA GLY A 170 12.17 -2.16 -3.85
C GLY A 170 13.21 -2.97 -3.04
N ASN A 171 14.23 -2.27 -2.53
CA ASN A 171 15.38 -2.90 -1.86
C ASN A 171 15.10 -3.39 -0.44
N LYS A 172 14.02 -2.89 0.20
CA LYS A 172 13.68 -3.22 1.59
C LYS A 172 13.22 -4.68 1.75
N TRP A 173 12.68 -5.28 0.70
CA TRP A 173 12.11 -6.62 0.67
C TRP A 173 12.62 -7.43 -0.53
N PRO A 174 13.92 -7.82 -0.56
CA PRO A 174 14.49 -8.50 -1.72
C PRO A 174 13.82 -9.85 -2.02
N ASN A 175 13.30 -10.53 -1.00
CA ASN A 175 12.56 -11.79 -1.14
C ASN A 175 11.21 -11.66 -1.89
N LYS A 176 10.68 -10.46 -2.09
CA LYS A 176 9.50 -10.22 -2.93
C LYS A 176 9.81 -10.18 -4.43
N ASN A 177 11.09 -10.13 -4.82
CA ASN A 177 11.52 -10.06 -6.22
C ASN A 177 11.58 -11.47 -6.81
N TRP A 178 10.47 -11.96 -7.31
CA TRP A 178 10.36 -13.29 -7.92
C TRP A 178 11.39 -13.49 -9.02
N LEU A 179 12.02 -14.66 -9.10
CA LEU A 179 13.19 -14.87 -9.97
C LEU A 179 12.82 -15.12 -11.43
N TYR A 180 11.61 -15.59 -11.73
CA TYR A 180 11.26 -16.14 -13.04
C TYR A 180 10.44 -15.19 -13.93
N TYR A 181 10.51 -13.89 -13.71
CA TYR A 181 9.80 -12.92 -14.58
C TYR A 181 10.22 -13.02 -16.04
N ASN A 182 11.51 -13.24 -16.34
CA ASN A 182 11.99 -13.36 -17.71
C ASN A 182 11.42 -14.61 -18.42
N GLU A 183 11.41 -15.74 -17.74
CA GLU A 183 10.81 -16.96 -18.27
C GLU A 183 9.31 -16.80 -18.53
N LEU A 184 8.59 -16.17 -17.62
CA LEU A 184 7.18 -15.85 -17.79
C LEU A 184 6.94 -14.96 -19.03
N ILE A 185 7.76 -13.93 -19.21
CA ILE A 185 7.67 -13.00 -20.35
C ILE A 185 7.82 -13.78 -21.68
N GLU A 186 8.79 -14.69 -21.76
CA GLU A 186 9.00 -15.50 -22.96
C GLU A 186 7.81 -16.42 -23.26
N LEU A 187 7.21 -17.05 -22.23
CA LEU A 187 6.01 -17.87 -22.41
C LEU A 187 4.82 -17.04 -22.90
N LEU A 188 4.58 -15.89 -22.30
CA LEU A 188 3.48 -15.01 -22.67
C LEU A 188 3.62 -14.46 -24.10
N LYS A 189 4.82 -14.03 -24.48
CA LYS A 189 5.11 -13.58 -25.85
C LYS A 189 4.93 -14.67 -26.88
N LYS A 190 5.33 -15.91 -26.55
CA LYS A 190 5.15 -17.07 -27.43
C LYS A 190 3.66 -17.33 -27.72
N ASP A 191 2.78 -17.05 -26.76
CA ASP A 191 1.33 -17.15 -26.91
C ASP A 191 0.71 -15.92 -27.61
N GLY A 192 1.52 -14.93 -28.00
CA GLY A 192 1.07 -13.74 -28.75
C GLY A 192 0.66 -12.56 -27.90
N TYR A 193 0.81 -12.59 -26.55
CA TYR A 193 0.54 -11.45 -25.70
C TYR A 193 1.59 -10.34 -25.86
N SER A 194 1.15 -9.10 -25.87
CA SER A 194 2.04 -7.96 -25.74
C SER A 194 2.39 -7.72 -24.29
N VAL A 195 3.69 -7.68 -23.97
CA VAL A 195 4.19 -7.61 -22.58
C VAL A 195 5.20 -6.47 -22.45
N ASN A 196 4.99 -5.59 -21.48
CA ASN A 196 5.96 -4.58 -21.09
C ASN A 196 6.53 -4.89 -19.69
N VAL A 197 7.82 -4.69 -19.52
CA VAL A 197 8.44 -4.57 -18.19
C VAL A 197 8.35 -3.10 -17.78
N LEU A 198 7.74 -2.84 -16.63
CA LEU A 198 7.59 -1.46 -16.14
C LEU A 198 8.96 -0.88 -15.78
N PRO A 199 9.31 0.31 -16.29
CA PRO A 199 10.54 0.97 -15.95
C PRO A 199 10.49 1.48 -14.50
N GLN A 200 11.66 1.62 -13.88
CA GLN A 200 11.76 2.39 -12.65
C GLN A 200 11.56 3.87 -12.96
N ARG A 201 10.66 4.52 -12.23
CA ARG A 201 10.36 5.94 -12.37
C ARG A 201 10.75 6.70 -11.10
N GLU A 202 11.22 7.92 -11.28
CA GLU A 202 11.44 8.85 -10.18
C GLU A 202 10.12 9.42 -9.64
N SER A 203 9.11 9.53 -10.49
CA SER A 203 7.78 10.03 -10.16
C SER A 203 6.74 8.92 -10.07
N ILE A 204 6.01 8.85 -8.96
CA ILE A 204 4.87 7.95 -8.79
C ILE A 204 3.78 8.27 -9.84
N LYS A 205 3.59 9.53 -10.23
CA LYS A 205 2.63 9.92 -11.27
C LYS A 205 2.94 9.26 -12.62
N GLN A 206 4.22 9.19 -13.00
CA GLN A 206 4.65 8.47 -14.21
C GLN A 206 4.41 6.96 -14.08
N HIS A 207 4.65 6.40 -12.89
CA HIS A 207 4.42 4.98 -12.65
C HIS A 207 2.93 4.62 -12.71
N ILE A 208 2.04 5.49 -12.22
CA ILE A 208 0.59 5.34 -12.38
C ILE A 208 0.22 5.34 -13.87
N SER A 209 0.77 6.28 -14.66
CA SER A 209 0.51 6.37 -16.10
C SER A 209 0.98 5.13 -16.85
N ASP A 210 2.17 4.61 -16.51
CA ASP A 210 2.68 3.38 -17.12
C ASP A 210 1.74 2.19 -16.83
N ILE A 211 1.27 2.03 -15.60
CA ILE A 211 0.34 0.96 -15.22
C ILE A 211 -0.99 1.09 -15.95
N ALA A 212 -1.52 2.30 -16.07
CA ALA A 212 -2.79 2.58 -16.74
C ALA A 212 -2.83 2.16 -18.23
N MET A 213 -1.67 1.93 -18.84
CA MET A 213 -1.57 1.50 -20.25
C MET A 213 -1.75 -0.01 -20.45
N HIS A 214 -2.12 -0.77 -19.42
CA HIS A 214 -2.19 -2.23 -19.47
C HIS A 214 -3.55 -2.76 -19.02
N LYS A 215 -3.84 -4.02 -19.40
CA LYS A 215 -5.07 -4.75 -19.04
C LYS A 215 -4.87 -5.62 -17.79
N LEU A 216 -3.64 -6.01 -17.51
CA LEU A 216 -3.26 -6.88 -16.40
C LEU A 216 -1.88 -6.46 -15.86
N VAL A 217 -1.70 -6.51 -14.55
CA VAL A 217 -0.41 -6.29 -13.88
C VAL A 217 0.05 -7.58 -13.21
N VAL A 218 1.32 -7.96 -13.39
CA VAL A 218 1.95 -9.06 -12.65
C VAL A 218 3.09 -8.50 -11.81
N CYS A 219 3.03 -8.70 -10.51
CA CYS A 219 3.98 -8.12 -9.56
C CYS A 219 4.07 -8.93 -8.26
N GLY A 220 5.01 -8.61 -7.40
CA GLY A 220 4.95 -9.00 -5.99
C GLY A 220 3.95 -8.14 -5.20
N ASP A 221 3.77 -8.43 -3.91
CA ASP A 221 3.04 -7.59 -2.96
C ASP A 221 3.78 -6.25 -2.79
N SER A 222 3.42 -5.25 -3.61
CA SER A 222 4.12 -3.97 -3.73
C SER A 222 3.23 -2.87 -4.32
N LEU A 223 3.76 -1.63 -4.38
CA LEU A 223 3.03 -0.45 -4.87
C LEU A 223 2.30 -0.66 -6.23
N PRO A 224 2.87 -1.33 -7.25
CA PRO A 224 2.17 -1.59 -8.51
C PRO A 224 0.83 -2.33 -8.35
N MET A 225 0.74 -3.29 -7.42
CA MET A 225 -0.50 -3.98 -7.10
C MET A 225 -1.57 -3.00 -6.60
N HIS A 226 -1.19 -2.12 -5.68
CA HIS A 226 -2.11 -1.13 -5.12
C HIS A 226 -2.54 -0.08 -6.17
N ILE A 227 -1.62 0.37 -7.04
CA ILE A 227 -1.96 1.27 -8.15
C ILE A 227 -2.93 0.58 -9.13
N ALA A 228 -2.66 -0.67 -9.52
CA ALA A 228 -3.55 -1.43 -10.38
C ALA A 228 -4.97 -1.53 -9.78
N THR A 229 -5.07 -1.81 -8.47
CA THR A 229 -6.34 -1.85 -7.75
C THR A 229 -7.07 -0.50 -7.81
N ALA A 230 -6.38 0.62 -7.56
CA ALA A 230 -6.96 1.97 -7.64
C ALA A 230 -7.43 2.33 -9.05
N LEU A 231 -6.75 1.83 -10.07
CA LEU A 231 -7.12 1.99 -11.49
C LEU A 231 -8.16 0.95 -11.97
N LYS A 232 -8.61 0.07 -11.09
CA LYS A 232 -9.52 -1.05 -11.41
C LYS A 232 -8.97 -1.99 -12.48
N ILE A 233 -7.65 -2.15 -12.53
CA ILE A 233 -6.94 -3.07 -13.41
C ILE A 233 -6.68 -4.37 -12.66
N PRO A 234 -7.07 -5.54 -13.20
CA PRO A 234 -6.75 -6.83 -12.61
C PRO A 234 -5.24 -7.01 -12.38
N SER A 235 -4.87 -7.70 -11.32
CA SER A 235 -3.47 -8.03 -11.04
C SER A 235 -3.29 -9.46 -10.58
N VAL A 236 -2.13 -10.03 -10.90
CA VAL A 236 -1.61 -11.27 -10.33
C VAL A 236 -0.48 -10.89 -9.38
N ALA A 237 -0.70 -11.09 -8.09
CA ALA A 237 0.22 -10.70 -7.05
C ALA A 237 0.89 -11.91 -6.39
N LEU A 238 2.23 -11.91 -6.34
CA LEU A 238 3.04 -13.02 -5.84
C LEU A 238 3.43 -12.76 -4.38
N PHE A 239 3.01 -13.66 -3.49
CA PHE A 239 3.27 -13.60 -2.05
C PHE A 239 4.31 -14.64 -1.67
N THR A 240 5.56 -14.24 -1.60
CA THR A 240 6.70 -15.11 -1.27
C THR A 240 7.06 -15.07 0.22
N CYS A 241 6.92 -13.90 0.87
CA CYS A 241 7.38 -13.69 2.26
C CYS A 241 6.49 -12.77 3.11
N THR A 242 5.38 -12.24 2.57
CA THR A 242 4.47 -11.35 3.30
C THR A 242 3.06 -11.90 3.35
N SER A 243 2.25 -11.40 4.31
CA SER A 243 0.89 -11.88 4.53
C SER A 243 -0.04 -11.60 3.35
N PRO A 244 -0.64 -12.61 2.72
CA PRO A 244 -1.70 -12.39 1.74
C PRO A 244 -3.04 -12.01 2.42
N ILE A 245 -3.19 -12.23 3.72
CA ILE A 245 -4.41 -11.96 4.49
C ILE A 245 -4.60 -10.45 4.66
N GLU A 246 -3.51 -9.70 4.89
CA GLU A 246 -3.57 -8.24 5.04
C GLU A 246 -4.05 -7.51 3.78
N ILE A 247 -4.09 -8.16 2.63
CA ILE A 247 -4.51 -7.57 1.37
C ILE A 247 -5.95 -7.99 1.05
N TYR A 248 -6.88 -7.05 1.07
CA TYR A 248 -8.22 -7.28 0.52
C TYR A 248 -8.14 -7.30 -1.01
N ASP A 249 -8.74 -8.27 -1.67
CA ASP A 249 -8.52 -8.50 -3.11
C ASP A 249 -9.41 -7.66 -4.04
N TYR A 250 -10.48 -7.08 -3.53
CA TYR A 250 -11.45 -6.28 -4.32
C TYR A 250 -12.01 -6.99 -5.57
N ASN A 251 -11.89 -8.31 -5.67
CA ASN A 251 -12.12 -9.10 -6.89
C ASN A 251 -11.22 -8.65 -8.08
N LEU A 252 -10.12 -7.97 -7.79
CA LEU A 252 -9.14 -7.45 -8.76
C LEU A 252 -7.77 -8.10 -8.59
N ILE A 253 -7.46 -8.66 -7.42
CA ILE A 253 -6.15 -9.22 -7.13
C ILE A 253 -6.24 -10.73 -7.04
N THR A 254 -5.66 -11.43 -8.01
CA THR A 254 -5.44 -12.88 -7.91
C THR A 254 -4.12 -13.12 -7.19
N LYS A 255 -4.20 -13.68 -5.97
CA LYS A 255 -3.04 -13.93 -5.12
C LYS A 255 -2.45 -15.30 -5.40
N ILE A 256 -1.16 -15.36 -5.72
CA ILE A 256 -0.40 -16.61 -5.78
C ILE A 256 0.53 -16.64 -4.57
N VAL A 257 0.28 -17.59 -3.68
CA VAL A 257 0.97 -17.69 -2.39
C VAL A 257 1.96 -18.83 -2.42
N SER A 258 3.21 -18.56 -2.04
CA SER A 258 4.23 -19.58 -1.90
C SER A 258 3.83 -20.65 -0.88
N ASN A 259 4.03 -21.91 -1.22
CA ASN A 259 3.88 -23.03 -0.28
C ASN A 259 4.94 -23.03 0.83
N GLN A 260 5.98 -22.19 0.72
CA GLN A 260 7.02 -21.97 1.72
C GLN A 260 6.85 -20.67 2.50
N LEU A 261 5.69 -20.00 2.37
CA LEU A 261 5.42 -18.70 2.99
C LEU A 261 5.72 -18.70 4.50
N SER A 262 5.32 -19.74 5.23
CA SER A 262 5.55 -19.84 6.68
C SER A 262 7.03 -19.86 7.05
N LYS A 263 7.89 -20.43 6.22
CA LYS A 263 9.35 -20.47 6.44
C LYS A 263 9.98 -19.10 6.28
N TYR A 264 9.48 -18.28 5.34
CA TYR A 264 10.08 -16.99 4.98
C TYR A 264 9.25 -15.79 5.46
N TYR A 265 8.32 -16.02 6.38
CA TYR A 265 7.36 -15.01 6.80
C TYR A 265 8.03 -13.77 7.40
N TYR A 266 7.87 -12.63 6.72
CA TYR A 266 8.51 -11.34 7.05
C TYR A 266 10.05 -11.38 7.15
N GLN A 267 10.71 -12.36 6.54
CA GLN A 267 12.16 -12.44 6.46
C GLN A 267 12.69 -11.35 5.51
N ARG A 268 13.57 -10.50 6.03
CA ARG A 268 14.22 -9.42 5.24
C ARG A 268 15.56 -9.84 4.64
N GLU A 269 16.24 -10.77 5.30
CA GLU A 269 17.48 -11.33 4.75
C GLU A 269 17.15 -12.14 3.50
N PHE A 270 17.93 -11.88 2.43
CA PHE A 270 17.71 -12.55 1.15
C PHE A 270 18.06 -14.05 1.24
N ASP A 271 17.15 -14.88 0.77
CA ASP A 271 17.35 -16.31 0.54
C ASP A 271 16.77 -16.63 -0.83
N GLU A 272 17.60 -17.09 -1.76
CA GLU A 272 17.21 -17.34 -3.16
C GLU A 272 16.05 -18.33 -3.30
N ASN A 273 15.91 -19.28 -2.36
CA ASN A 273 14.80 -20.24 -2.38
C ASN A 273 13.44 -19.59 -2.08
N CYS A 274 13.42 -18.43 -1.43
CA CYS A 274 12.19 -17.71 -1.14
C CYS A 274 11.54 -17.17 -2.42
N PRO A 275 12.20 -16.29 -3.23
CA PRO A 275 11.62 -15.81 -4.47
C PRO A 275 11.53 -16.89 -5.56
N ALA A 276 12.22 -18.03 -5.42
CA ALA A 276 12.10 -19.19 -6.32
C ALA A 276 10.91 -20.11 -5.99
N SER A 277 10.20 -19.88 -4.90
CA SER A 277 9.21 -20.82 -4.34
C SER A 277 7.86 -20.88 -5.07
N ILE A 278 7.60 -19.99 -6.01
CA ILE A 278 6.41 -19.99 -6.87
C ILE A 278 6.82 -20.43 -8.28
N SER A 279 6.13 -21.40 -8.86
CA SER A 279 6.50 -21.92 -10.19
C SER A 279 6.03 -20.98 -11.32
N VAL A 280 6.80 -20.93 -12.41
CA VAL A 280 6.43 -20.17 -13.63
C VAL A 280 5.11 -20.65 -14.20
N ASN A 281 4.90 -21.95 -14.23
CA ASN A 281 3.71 -22.56 -14.81
C ASN A 281 2.44 -22.19 -14.05
N ASP A 282 2.48 -22.06 -12.71
CA ASP A 282 1.33 -21.65 -11.91
C ASP A 282 0.94 -20.22 -12.26
N VAL A 283 1.91 -19.31 -12.33
CA VAL A 283 1.67 -17.90 -12.70
C VAL A 283 1.14 -17.79 -14.12
N TYR A 284 1.77 -18.48 -15.07
CA TYR A 284 1.38 -18.47 -16.47
C TYR A 284 -0.05 -18.99 -16.69
N ASN A 285 -0.43 -20.12 -16.06
CA ASN A 285 -1.75 -20.70 -16.20
C ASN A 285 -2.85 -19.79 -15.62
N ILE A 286 -2.59 -19.12 -14.50
CA ILE A 286 -3.51 -18.16 -13.91
C ILE A 286 -3.69 -16.96 -14.83
N ILE A 287 -2.63 -16.41 -15.41
CA ILE A 287 -2.73 -15.28 -16.35
C ILE A 287 -3.61 -15.67 -17.55
N LYS A 288 -3.45 -16.85 -18.09
CA LYS A 288 -4.28 -17.33 -19.20
C LYS A 288 -5.76 -17.41 -18.83
N GLN A 289 -6.09 -17.85 -17.62
CA GLN A 289 -7.49 -17.89 -17.16
C GLN A 289 -8.12 -16.50 -17.00
N ILE A 290 -7.33 -15.49 -16.65
CA ILE A 290 -7.81 -14.11 -16.48
C ILE A 290 -8.02 -13.43 -17.85
N LEU A 291 -7.20 -13.75 -18.86
CA LEU A 291 -7.21 -13.08 -20.15
C LEU A 291 -8.08 -13.79 -21.20
N LEU A 292 -8.63 -14.97 -20.91
CA LEU A 292 -9.64 -15.65 -21.74
C LEU A 292 -11.02 -15.04 -21.58
#